data_2ece623d950c286ef084bfa2481e869c
#
_entry.id   2ece623d950c286ef084bfa2481e869c
#
_cell.length_a   1.000
_cell.length_b   1.000
_cell.length_c   1.000
_cell.angle_alpha   90.00
_cell.angle_beta   90.00
_cell.angle_gamma   90.00
#
_symmetry.space_group_name_H-M   'P 1'
#
loop_
_entity.id
_entity.type
_entity.pdbx_description
1 polymer ?
#
loop_
_entity_poly.entity_id
_entity_poly.type
_entity_poly.pdbx_seq_one_letter_code
_entity_poly.pdbx_strand_id
1 'polypeptide(L)'
;MKIAEVDLLKESTYQTPCGTIHYWSSILSLDTTTLVFLPGLTADHRLFDKQVAYFDGKYNIIVWDAPAHASSWPFRLEFDLFDKAKWLNGILEKEEIIKPIIIGQSMGG
;
A
#
# COMPACT_ATOMS: atom_id res chain seq x y z
N MET A 1 13.47 21.98 -4.85
CA MET A 1 13.54 20.71 -5.37
C MET A 1 12.38 19.92 -4.91
N LYS A 2 11.96 19.09 -5.77
CA LYS A 2 10.80 18.49 -5.52
C LYS A 2 11.06 17.13 -5.10
N ILE A 3 10.52 16.76 -4.09
CA ILE A 3 10.61 15.41 -3.64
C ILE A 3 9.22 14.94 -3.40
N ALA A 4 8.84 13.93 -4.09
CA ALA A 4 7.52 13.48 -3.89
C ALA A 4 7.55 12.02 -4.05
N GLU A 5 8.41 11.41 -3.33
CA GLU A 5 8.51 9.99 -3.38
C GLU A 5 7.83 9.39 -2.19
N VAL A 6 7.67 8.09 -2.27
CA VAL A 6 7.13 7.32 -1.17
C VAL A 6 7.91 7.55 0.13
N ASP A 7 9.18 7.87 0.01
CA ASP A 7 10.00 8.08 1.21
C ASP A 7 9.49 9.20 2.10
N LEU A 8 8.66 10.10 1.58
CA LEU A 8 8.07 11.16 2.38
C LEU A 8 6.78 10.72 3.06
N LEU A 9 6.28 9.55 2.73
CA LEU A 9 5.09 9.00 3.36
C LEU A 9 5.46 8.32 4.68
N LYS A 10 4.46 8.16 5.54
CA LYS A 10 4.66 7.47 6.79
C LYS A 10 4.69 5.97 6.57
N GLU A 11 5.75 5.32 7.00
CA GLU A 11 5.84 3.87 6.93
C GLU A 11 5.13 3.25 8.11
N SER A 12 4.35 2.21 7.83
CA SER A 12 3.62 1.45 8.84
C SER A 12 3.69 -0.02 8.53
N THR A 13 3.24 -0.84 9.46
CA THR A 13 3.26 -2.29 9.27
C THR A 13 1.93 -2.88 9.66
N TYR A 14 1.63 -4.02 9.06
CA TYR A 14 0.44 -4.80 9.37
C TYR A 14 0.85 -6.25 9.60
N GLN A 15 0.56 -6.77 10.78
CA GLN A 15 0.97 -8.13 11.15
C GLN A 15 -0.04 -9.14 10.63
N THR A 16 0.47 -10.22 10.04
CA THR A 16 -0.35 -11.34 9.61
C THR A 16 0.23 -12.62 10.19
N PRO A 17 -0.51 -13.73 10.16
CA PRO A 17 0.06 -15.01 10.62
C PRO A 17 1.26 -15.47 9.80
N CYS A 18 1.43 -14.95 8.58
CA CYS A 18 2.53 -15.36 7.71
C CYS A 18 3.71 -14.41 7.75
N GLY A 19 3.53 -13.21 8.24
CA GLY A 19 4.62 -12.23 8.28
C GLY A 19 4.08 -10.81 8.39
N THR A 20 4.97 -9.85 8.20
CA THR A 20 4.66 -8.44 8.34
C THR A 20 4.58 -7.77 6.99
N ILE A 21 3.50 -7.05 6.74
CA ILE A 21 3.34 -6.28 5.52
C ILE A 21 3.74 -4.83 5.82
N HIS A 22 4.60 -4.28 5.00
CA HIS A 22 5.00 -2.87 5.10
C HIS A 22 4.21 -2.05 4.09
N TYR A 23 3.73 -0.89 4.54
CA TYR A 23 3.02 0.02 3.65
C TYR A 23 3.31 1.46 4.04
N TRP A 24 3.04 2.36 3.13
CA TRP A 24 3.33 3.78 3.31
C TRP A 24 2.07 4.56 3.06
N SER A 25 1.86 5.63 3.82
CA SER A 25 0.61 6.37 3.75
C SER A 25 0.80 7.87 3.94
N SER A 26 -0.11 8.61 3.34
CA SER A 26 -0.26 10.05 3.58
C SER A 26 -1.76 10.31 3.66
N ILE A 27 -2.26 10.54 4.86
CA ILE A 27 -3.70 10.69 5.09
C ILE A 27 -3.99 12.15 5.40
N LEU A 28 -4.74 12.81 4.52
CA LEU A 28 -5.10 14.21 4.67
C LEU A 28 -6.30 14.37 5.59
N SER A 29 -7.33 13.56 5.35
CA SER A 29 -8.50 13.52 6.22
C SER A 29 -9.27 12.26 5.94
N LEU A 30 -10.09 11.83 6.88
CA LEU A 30 -10.85 10.59 6.72
C LEU A 30 -11.95 10.72 5.66
N ASP A 31 -12.35 11.95 5.32
CA ASP A 31 -13.38 12.16 4.31
C ASP A 31 -12.83 12.21 2.89
N THR A 32 -11.52 12.31 2.75
CA THR A 32 -10.89 12.44 1.45
C THR A 32 -10.76 11.06 0.80
N THR A 33 -10.97 11.01 -0.52
CA THR A 33 -10.78 9.77 -1.27
C THR A 33 -9.35 9.28 -1.11
N THR A 34 -9.18 7.98 -0.95
CA THR A 34 -7.86 7.36 -0.78
C THR A 34 -7.50 6.57 -2.02
N LEU A 35 -6.33 6.85 -2.59
CA LEU A 35 -5.77 6.08 -3.69
C LEU A 35 -4.88 4.99 -3.08
N VAL A 36 -5.17 3.74 -3.43
CA VAL A 36 -4.44 2.59 -2.90
C VAL A 36 -3.68 1.95 -4.04
N PHE A 37 -2.36 2.05 -4.01
CA PHE A 37 -1.50 1.56 -5.08
C PHE A 37 -0.95 0.19 -4.73
N LEU A 38 -1.17 -0.77 -5.61
CA LEU A 38 -0.75 -2.16 -5.41
C LEU A 38 0.23 -2.57 -6.50
N PRO A 39 1.55 -2.51 -6.22
CA PRO A 39 2.55 -2.93 -7.21
C PRO A 39 2.42 -4.41 -7.55
N GLY A 40 2.75 -4.76 -8.79
CA GLY A 40 2.67 -6.14 -9.23
C GLY A 40 3.88 -6.96 -8.84
N LEU A 41 3.96 -8.16 -9.41
CA LEU A 41 5.08 -9.06 -9.14
C LEU A 41 6.40 -8.40 -9.50
N THR A 42 7.41 -8.66 -8.70
CA THR A 42 8.77 -8.15 -8.86
C THR A 42 8.91 -6.65 -8.71
N ALA A 43 7.82 -5.95 -8.41
CA ALA A 43 7.86 -4.52 -8.14
C ALA A 43 7.72 -4.27 -6.65
N ASP A 44 8.10 -3.07 -6.22
CA ASP A 44 7.93 -2.66 -4.84
C ASP A 44 7.16 -1.34 -4.80
N HIS A 45 7.03 -0.78 -3.60
CA HIS A 45 6.24 0.44 -3.40
C HIS A 45 6.72 1.61 -4.25
N ARG A 46 7.96 1.58 -4.74
CA ARG A 46 8.50 2.71 -5.52
C ARG A 46 8.02 2.72 -6.96
N LEU A 47 7.35 1.64 -7.40
CA LEU A 47 6.83 1.60 -8.76
C LEU A 47 5.96 2.81 -9.08
N PHE A 48 5.21 3.28 -8.10
CA PHE A 48 4.26 4.36 -8.30
C PHE A 48 4.76 5.73 -7.83
N ASP A 49 6.07 5.89 -7.66
CA ASP A 49 6.61 7.14 -7.11
C ASP A 49 6.11 8.39 -7.85
N LYS A 50 6.04 8.32 -9.17
CA LYS A 50 5.59 9.48 -9.94
C LYS A 50 4.11 9.78 -9.72
N GLN A 51 3.30 8.72 -9.66
CA GLN A 51 1.88 8.88 -9.41
C GLN A 51 1.64 9.39 -8.00
N VAL A 52 2.37 8.83 -7.05
CA VAL A 52 2.28 9.28 -5.66
C VAL A 52 2.65 10.76 -5.56
N ALA A 53 3.73 11.14 -6.22
CA ALA A 53 4.16 12.55 -6.22
C ALA A 53 3.07 13.47 -6.76
N TYR A 54 2.41 13.05 -7.82
CA TYR A 54 1.39 13.87 -8.44
C TYR A 54 0.16 14.03 -7.56
N PHE A 55 -0.26 12.95 -6.90
CA PHE A 55 -1.53 12.96 -6.16
C PHE A 55 -1.36 13.30 -4.68
N ASP A 56 -0.13 13.26 -4.15
CA ASP A 56 0.08 13.58 -2.75
C ASP A 56 -0.33 15.03 -2.49
N GLY A 57 -1.07 15.24 -1.42
CA GLY A 57 -1.62 16.55 -1.12
C GLY A 57 -2.99 16.80 -1.72
N LYS A 58 -3.45 15.93 -2.62
CA LYS A 58 -4.77 16.03 -3.25
C LYS A 58 -5.69 14.92 -2.80
N TYR A 59 -5.11 13.76 -2.54
CA TYR A 59 -5.83 12.55 -2.12
C TYR A 59 -5.05 11.90 -1.00
N ASN A 60 -5.73 11.09 -0.20
CA ASN A 60 -5.00 10.20 0.69
C ASN A 60 -4.27 9.17 -0.17
N ILE A 61 -3.11 8.74 0.30
CA ILE A 61 -2.28 7.78 -0.43
C ILE A 61 -1.99 6.60 0.48
N ILE A 62 -2.13 5.39 -0.06
CA ILE A 62 -1.60 4.18 0.57
C ILE A 62 -0.92 3.38 -0.53
N VAL A 63 0.28 2.91 -0.27
CA VAL A 63 0.99 2.02 -1.17
C VAL A 63 1.70 0.98 -0.33
N TRP A 64 1.66 -0.28 -0.75
CA TRP A 64 2.28 -1.35 0.03
C TRP A 64 3.37 -2.06 -0.75
N ASP A 65 4.23 -2.78 0.00
CA ASP A 65 5.01 -3.86 -0.56
C ASP A 65 4.17 -5.11 -0.34
N ALA A 66 3.81 -5.79 -1.42
CA ALA A 66 2.89 -6.92 -1.34
C ALA A 66 3.43 -8.01 -0.42
N PRO A 67 2.55 -8.85 0.14
CA PRO A 67 3.03 -9.96 0.97
C PRO A 67 4.12 -10.75 0.26
N ALA A 68 5.22 -11.01 0.98
CA ALA A 68 6.38 -11.74 0.49
C ALA A 68 7.23 -10.99 -0.53
N HIS A 69 6.99 -9.67 -0.71
CA HIS A 69 7.76 -8.86 -1.67
C HIS A 69 8.50 -7.75 -0.94
N ALA A 70 9.69 -7.43 -1.43
CA ALA A 70 10.49 -6.28 -0.98
C ALA A 70 10.55 -6.19 0.55
N SER A 71 10.10 -5.07 1.14
CA SER A 71 10.16 -4.88 2.60
C SER A 71 9.23 -5.81 3.37
N SER A 72 8.25 -6.43 2.69
CA SER A 72 7.35 -7.39 3.33
C SER A 72 7.92 -8.82 3.27
N TRP A 73 9.23 -8.95 3.26
CA TRP A 73 9.94 -10.21 3.32
C TRP A 73 10.86 -10.17 4.56
N PRO A 74 11.06 -11.25 5.31
CA PRO A 74 10.58 -12.62 5.05
C PRO A 74 9.09 -12.80 5.35
N PHE A 75 8.49 -13.78 4.67
CA PHE A 75 7.06 -13.98 4.72
C PHE A 75 6.77 -15.44 4.38
N ARG A 76 5.90 -16.09 5.12
CA ARG A 76 5.52 -17.45 4.80
C ARG A 76 4.64 -17.44 3.56
N LEU A 77 4.81 -18.45 2.71
CA LEU A 77 4.12 -18.45 1.42
C LEU A 77 2.81 -19.25 1.42
N GLU A 78 2.39 -19.73 2.57
CA GLU A 78 1.13 -20.47 2.69
C GLU A 78 -0.04 -19.48 2.80
N PHE A 79 -0.26 -18.72 1.74
CA PHE A 79 -1.41 -17.81 1.69
C PHE A 79 -1.90 -17.75 0.25
N ASP A 80 -3.17 -17.36 0.08
CA ASP A 80 -3.80 -17.27 -1.23
C ASP A 80 -4.34 -15.86 -1.46
N LEU A 81 -5.06 -15.69 -2.56
CA LEU A 81 -5.60 -14.38 -2.92
C LEU A 81 -6.64 -13.90 -1.92
N PHE A 82 -7.38 -14.82 -1.31
CA PHE A 82 -8.32 -14.46 -0.26
C PHE A 82 -7.60 -13.84 0.92
N ASP A 83 -6.50 -14.46 1.34
CA ASP A 83 -5.71 -13.95 2.46
C ASP A 83 -5.17 -12.58 2.12
N LYS A 84 -4.65 -12.41 0.91
CA LYS A 84 -4.08 -11.14 0.48
C LYS A 84 -5.14 -10.04 0.50
N ALA A 85 -6.33 -10.33 -0.01
CA ALA A 85 -7.43 -9.37 0.00
C ALA A 85 -7.87 -9.05 1.42
N LYS A 86 -7.92 -10.06 2.28
CA LYS A 86 -8.30 -9.87 3.68
C LYS A 86 -7.30 -8.97 4.39
N TRP A 87 -6.01 -9.17 4.13
CA TRP A 87 -4.98 -8.34 4.77
C TRP A 87 -5.02 -6.91 4.26
N LEU A 88 -5.25 -6.72 2.97
CA LEU A 88 -5.41 -5.36 2.44
C LEU A 88 -6.60 -4.68 3.10
N ASN A 89 -7.73 -5.39 3.21
CA ASN A 89 -8.90 -4.82 3.88
C ASN A 89 -8.59 -4.49 5.34
N GLY A 90 -7.79 -5.32 6.01
CA GLY A 90 -7.38 -5.04 7.38
C GLY A 90 -6.57 -3.76 7.49
N ILE A 91 -5.70 -3.51 6.52
CA ILE A 91 -4.94 -2.26 6.49
C ILE A 91 -5.88 -1.07 6.31
N LEU A 92 -6.85 -1.19 5.40
CA LEU A 92 -7.80 -0.11 5.17
C LEU A 92 -8.63 0.17 6.41
N GLU A 93 -9.03 -0.88 7.14
CA GLU A 93 -9.76 -0.70 8.38
C GLU A 93 -8.91 -0.04 9.45
N LYS A 94 -7.64 -0.47 9.55
CA LYS A 94 -6.72 0.11 10.52
C LYS A 94 -6.53 1.60 10.28
N GLU A 95 -6.47 2.02 9.02
CA GLU A 95 -6.31 3.43 8.65
C GLU A 95 -7.64 4.16 8.55
N GLU A 96 -8.76 3.47 8.82
CA GLU A 96 -10.10 4.04 8.81
C GLU A 96 -10.47 4.61 7.43
N ILE A 97 -10.09 3.90 6.39
CA ILE A 97 -10.33 4.35 5.02
C ILE A 97 -11.77 4.00 4.62
N ILE A 98 -12.51 4.99 4.16
CA ILE A 98 -13.91 4.82 3.79
C ILE A 98 -14.10 4.79 2.28
N LYS A 99 -13.31 5.56 1.53
CA LYS A 99 -13.49 5.72 0.09
C LYS A 99 -12.23 5.32 -0.65
N PRO A 100 -11.89 4.02 -0.73
CA PRO A 100 -10.68 3.61 -1.44
C PRO A 100 -10.90 3.47 -2.93
N ILE A 101 -9.93 3.89 -3.71
CA ILE A 101 -9.82 3.58 -5.13
C ILE A 101 -8.58 2.72 -5.28
N ILE A 102 -8.76 1.50 -5.74
CA ILE A 102 -7.66 0.55 -5.83
C ILE A 102 -7.01 0.65 -7.20
N ILE A 103 -5.71 0.86 -7.22
CA ILE A 103 -4.94 0.98 -8.46
C ILE A 103 -3.89 -0.12 -8.44
N GLY A 104 -4.11 -1.15 -9.24
CA GLY A 104 -3.21 -2.29 -9.30
C GLY A 104 -2.43 -2.30 -10.60
N GLN A 105 -1.24 -2.92 -10.55
CA GLN A 105 -0.40 -3.07 -11.71
C GLN A 105 -0.14 -4.55 -11.90
N SER A 106 -0.51 -5.09 -13.07
CA SER A 106 -0.27 -6.51 -13.38
C SER A 106 -0.90 -7.39 -12.30
N MET A 107 -0.13 -8.24 -11.67
CA MET A 107 -0.64 -9.17 -10.66
C MET A 107 -1.00 -8.46 -9.35
N GLY A 108 -0.66 -7.19 -9.21
CA GLY A 108 -1.07 -6.43 -8.05
C GLY A 108 -2.54 -6.05 -8.06
N GLY A 109 -3.10 -6.00 -9.25
CA GLY A 109 -4.53 -5.78 -9.38
C GLY A 109 -5.29 -7.07 -9.20
#